data_849d4f7e149b8bbc30e92436aa164c53
#
_entry.id   849d4f7e149b8bbc30e92436aa164c53
#
_cell.length_a   1.000
_cell.length_b   1.000
_cell.length_c   1.000
_cell.angle_alpha   90.00
_cell.angle_beta   90.00
_cell.angle_gamma   90.00
#
_symmetry.space_group_name_H-M   'P 1'
#
loop_
_entity.id
_entity.type
_entity.pdbx_description
1 polymer ?
#
loop_
_entity_poly.entity_id
_entity_poly.type
_entity_poly.pdbx_seq_one_letter_code
_entity_poly.pdbx_strand_id
1 'polypeptide(L)'
;MSDPVMDAYTQAYNSSGNMVQAFGVISESGQVLWQSNNWDLTADAANLMSAVKSRAASIVQNQVKYSTMRSTPESLVARNVQGNGILILTKIDTASDRWVVAWADAQAQPDGVYVDVDRAAKTLRGKI
;
A
#
# COMPACT_ATOMS: atom_id res chain seq x y z
N MET A 1 -10.09 13.37 18.91
CA MET A 1 -8.95 13.63 18.02
C MET A 1 -8.82 12.46 17.05
N SER A 2 -8.85 12.72 15.76
CA SER A 2 -8.77 11.65 14.77
C SER A 2 -7.32 11.26 14.51
N ASP A 3 -7.12 9.99 14.17
CA ASP A 3 -5.83 9.48 13.71
C ASP A 3 -5.72 9.78 12.21
N PRO A 4 -4.72 10.54 11.76
CA PRO A 4 -4.62 10.88 10.35
C PRO A 4 -4.48 9.66 9.44
N VAL A 5 -3.83 8.58 9.90
CA VAL A 5 -3.70 7.37 9.09
C VAL A 5 -5.04 6.64 8.99
N MET A 6 -5.80 6.56 10.08
CA MET A 6 -7.15 5.98 10.04
C MET A 6 -8.07 6.79 9.12
N ASP A 7 -7.95 8.13 9.13
CA ASP A 7 -8.72 8.98 8.23
C ASP A 7 -8.35 8.71 6.77
N ALA A 8 -7.06 8.53 6.48
CA ALA A 8 -6.59 8.21 5.13
C ALA A 8 -7.13 6.85 4.67
N TYR A 9 -7.10 5.85 5.55
CA TYR A 9 -7.66 4.52 5.25
C TYR A 9 -9.17 4.63 4.96
N THR A 10 -9.89 5.35 5.80
CA THR A 10 -11.33 5.55 5.61
C THR A 10 -11.63 6.23 4.27
N GLN A 11 -10.83 7.23 3.90
CA GLN A 11 -10.96 7.89 2.60
C GLN A 11 -10.76 6.91 1.44
N ALA A 12 -9.68 6.11 1.50
CA ALA A 12 -9.40 5.13 0.45
C ALA A 12 -10.50 4.07 0.35
N TYR A 13 -10.99 3.59 1.49
CA TYR A 13 -12.08 2.63 1.55
C TYR A 13 -13.34 3.18 0.86
N ASN A 14 -13.72 4.40 1.20
CA ASN A 14 -14.93 5.01 0.67
C ASN A 14 -14.78 5.36 -0.83
N SER A 15 -13.67 5.97 -1.22
CA SER A 15 -13.47 6.40 -2.60
C SER A 15 -13.29 5.24 -3.56
N SER A 16 -12.81 4.10 -3.07
CA SER A 16 -12.63 2.90 -3.89
C SER A 16 -13.89 2.03 -3.99
N GLY A 17 -15.01 2.46 -3.41
CA GLY A 17 -16.22 1.64 -3.36
C GLY A 17 -16.04 0.40 -2.50
N ASN A 18 -15.37 0.55 -1.36
CA ASN A 18 -15.09 -0.50 -0.38
C ASN A 18 -14.09 -1.55 -0.87
N MET A 19 -13.34 -1.28 -1.93
CA MET A 19 -12.37 -2.23 -2.46
C MET A 19 -11.07 -2.25 -1.66
N VAL A 20 -10.62 -1.10 -1.13
CA VAL A 20 -9.42 -1.03 -0.27
C VAL A 20 -9.82 -1.54 1.12
N GLN A 21 -9.33 -2.72 1.50
CA GLN A 21 -9.78 -3.42 2.70
C GLN A 21 -8.69 -3.63 3.74
N ALA A 22 -7.47 -3.20 3.46
CA ALA A 22 -6.37 -3.17 4.42
C ALA A 22 -5.42 -2.03 4.08
N PHE A 23 -4.78 -1.47 5.10
CA PHE A 23 -3.99 -0.26 4.96
C PHE A 23 -2.89 -0.26 6.01
N GLY A 24 -1.71 0.19 5.64
CA GLY A 24 -0.59 0.30 6.57
C GLY A 24 0.37 1.39 6.14
N VAL A 25 1.22 1.80 7.06
CA VAL A 25 2.32 2.73 6.82
C VAL A 25 3.60 2.07 7.27
N ILE A 26 4.58 2.01 6.38
CA ILE A 26 5.89 1.45 6.69
C ILE A 26 6.98 2.46 6.34
N SER A 27 8.14 2.33 7.00
CA SER A 27 9.31 3.15 6.68
C SER A 27 10.19 2.44 5.66
N GLU A 28 11.05 3.21 5.00
CA GLU A 28 12.02 2.62 4.07
C GLU A 28 13.04 1.71 4.75
N SER A 29 13.19 1.81 6.08
CA SER A 29 14.00 0.90 6.87
C SER A 29 13.31 -0.44 7.18
N GLY A 30 12.06 -0.60 6.78
CA GLY A 30 11.33 -1.85 6.98
C GLY A 30 10.55 -1.93 8.28
N GLN A 31 10.27 -0.80 8.93
CA GLN A 31 9.48 -0.77 10.17
C GLN A 31 8.02 -0.49 9.86
N VAL A 32 7.12 -1.19 10.56
CA VAL A 32 5.68 -0.91 10.51
C VAL A 32 5.37 0.21 11.49
N LEU A 33 4.84 1.32 10.97
CA LEU A 33 4.49 2.48 11.79
C LEU A 33 3.01 2.47 12.15
N TRP A 34 2.18 1.89 11.31
CA TRP A 34 0.75 1.75 11.52
C TRP A 34 0.20 0.65 10.61
N GLN A 35 -0.79 -0.08 11.07
CA GLN A 35 -1.47 -1.08 10.22
C GLN A 35 -2.90 -1.26 10.70
N SER A 36 -3.79 -1.61 9.78
CA SER A 36 -5.17 -1.90 10.12
C SER A 36 -5.26 -3.21 10.92
N ASN A 37 -6.30 -3.36 11.72
CA ASN A 37 -6.44 -4.47 12.66
C ASN A 37 -6.47 -5.84 11.98
N ASN A 38 -6.88 -5.89 10.72
CA ASN A 38 -7.00 -7.14 9.96
C ASN A 38 -5.72 -7.52 9.20
N TRP A 39 -4.61 -6.82 9.45
CA TRP A 39 -3.39 -6.99 8.65
C TRP A 39 -2.16 -7.01 9.56
N ASP A 40 -1.20 -7.85 9.22
CA ASP A 40 0.10 -7.87 9.87
C ASP A 40 1.20 -7.75 8.81
N LEU A 41 1.88 -6.61 8.79
CA LEU A 41 2.95 -6.30 7.85
C LEU A 41 4.35 -6.53 8.45
N THR A 42 4.42 -6.88 9.73
CA THR A 42 5.69 -6.91 10.46
C THR A 42 6.73 -7.81 9.80
N ALA A 43 6.32 -8.99 9.35
CA ALA A 43 7.24 -9.95 8.72
C ALA A 43 7.62 -9.56 7.29
N ASP A 44 6.83 -8.71 6.62
CA ASP A 44 6.97 -8.46 5.19
C ASP A 44 7.50 -7.07 4.86
N ALA A 45 7.47 -6.13 5.79
CA ALA A 45 7.76 -4.71 5.52
C ALA A 45 9.13 -4.51 4.84
N ALA A 46 10.16 -5.18 5.32
CA ALA A 46 11.51 -5.05 4.74
C ALA A 46 11.55 -5.60 3.31
N ASN A 47 10.89 -6.72 3.05
CA ASN A 47 10.82 -7.31 1.71
C ASN A 47 10.01 -6.45 0.75
N LEU A 48 8.94 -5.82 1.23
CA LEU A 48 8.15 -4.90 0.43
C LEU A 48 8.98 -3.70 -0.01
N MET A 49 9.75 -3.13 0.88
CA MET A 49 10.64 -2.01 0.55
C MET A 49 11.74 -2.42 -0.41
N SER A 50 12.33 -3.60 -0.20
CA SER A 50 13.34 -4.13 -1.11
C SER A 50 12.79 -4.32 -2.52
N ALA A 51 11.57 -4.84 -2.64
CA ALA A 51 10.92 -5.05 -3.93
C ALA A 51 10.68 -3.73 -4.67
N VAL A 52 10.25 -2.70 -3.96
CA VAL A 52 10.04 -1.37 -4.55
C VAL A 52 11.37 -0.80 -5.06
N LYS A 53 12.42 -0.85 -4.24
CA LYS A 53 13.73 -0.27 -4.59
C LYS A 53 14.39 -0.99 -5.74
N SER A 54 14.24 -2.30 -5.83
CA SER A 54 14.84 -3.11 -6.90
C SER A 54 13.96 -3.22 -8.14
N ARG A 55 12.75 -2.65 -8.12
CA ARG A 55 11.74 -2.80 -9.16
C ARG A 55 11.49 -4.26 -9.50
N ALA A 56 11.30 -5.07 -8.46
CA ALA A 56 11.11 -6.50 -8.61
C ALA A 56 9.89 -6.82 -9.47
N ALA A 57 9.98 -7.90 -10.25
CA ALA A 57 8.86 -8.35 -11.10
C ALA A 57 7.73 -8.98 -10.29
N SER A 58 8.00 -9.36 -9.05
CA SER A 58 6.99 -9.92 -8.15
C SER A 58 7.33 -9.58 -6.71
N ILE A 59 6.32 -9.69 -5.85
CA ILE A 59 6.42 -9.34 -4.44
C ILE A 59 5.55 -10.33 -3.66
N VAL A 60 6.02 -10.73 -2.48
CA VAL A 60 5.28 -11.65 -1.62
C VAL A 60 4.86 -10.92 -0.35
N GLN A 61 3.59 -11.03 0.00
CA GLN A 61 3.06 -10.50 1.24
C GLN A 61 2.11 -11.55 1.84
N ASN A 62 2.30 -11.88 3.08
CA ASN A 62 1.52 -12.91 3.80
C ASN A 62 1.46 -14.21 3.01
N GLN A 63 2.63 -14.64 2.46
CA GLN A 63 2.80 -15.88 1.68
C GLN A 63 2.02 -15.89 0.36
N VAL A 64 1.46 -14.77 -0.06
CA VAL A 64 0.78 -14.62 -1.35
C VAL A 64 1.69 -13.86 -2.30
N LYS A 65 1.88 -14.41 -3.49
CA LYS A 65 2.71 -13.79 -4.53
C LYS A 65 1.87 -12.86 -5.41
N TYR A 66 2.36 -11.64 -5.61
CA TYR A 66 1.75 -10.65 -6.48
C TYR A 66 2.71 -10.33 -7.61
N SER A 67 2.21 -10.31 -8.84
CA SER A 67 3.00 -9.94 -10.01
C SER A 67 2.94 -8.42 -10.20
N THR A 68 4.09 -7.80 -10.37
CA THR A 68 4.19 -6.36 -10.55
C THR A 68 3.59 -5.95 -11.88
N MET A 69 2.62 -5.06 -11.84
CA MET A 69 1.98 -4.49 -13.04
C MET A 69 2.59 -3.15 -13.39
N ARG A 70 3.02 -2.38 -12.38
CA ARG A 70 3.54 -1.04 -12.55
C ARG A 70 4.51 -0.75 -11.41
N SER A 71 5.65 -0.18 -11.74
CA SER A 71 6.66 0.19 -10.74
C SER A 71 7.30 1.51 -11.14
N THR A 72 7.35 2.43 -10.20
CA THR A 72 8.04 3.71 -10.32
C THR A 72 8.93 3.89 -9.10
N PRO A 73 9.81 4.89 -9.05
CA PRO A 73 10.60 5.14 -7.84
C PRO A 73 9.76 5.42 -6.59
N GLU A 74 8.49 5.80 -6.75
CA GLU A 74 7.63 6.21 -5.65
C GLU A 74 6.36 5.37 -5.50
N SER A 75 6.20 4.32 -6.31
CA SER A 75 4.98 3.49 -6.24
C SER A 75 5.19 2.11 -6.83
N LEU A 76 4.34 1.18 -6.40
CA LEU A 76 4.29 -0.16 -6.98
C LEU A 76 2.85 -0.65 -6.91
N VAL A 77 2.38 -1.23 -8.01
CA VAL A 77 1.07 -1.90 -8.06
C VAL A 77 1.32 -3.33 -8.52
N ALA A 78 0.83 -4.29 -7.76
CA ALA A 78 0.99 -5.71 -8.05
C ALA A 78 -0.33 -6.44 -7.87
N ARG A 79 -0.52 -7.50 -8.64
CA ARG A 79 -1.77 -8.26 -8.64
C ARG A 79 -1.48 -9.74 -8.50
N ASN A 80 -2.27 -10.42 -7.66
CA ASN A 80 -2.22 -11.87 -7.59
C ASN A 80 -2.98 -12.48 -8.78
N VAL A 81 -2.30 -13.33 -9.56
CA VAL A 81 -2.88 -13.93 -10.78
C VAL A 81 -4.00 -14.93 -10.48
N GLN A 82 -4.09 -15.40 -9.25
CA GLN A 82 -5.13 -16.34 -8.82
C GLN A 82 -6.34 -15.65 -8.20
N GLY A 83 -6.37 -14.30 -8.23
CA GLY A 83 -7.52 -13.56 -7.73
C GLY A 83 -7.53 -13.30 -6.24
N ASN A 84 -6.36 -13.31 -5.56
CA ASN A 84 -6.27 -13.06 -4.13
C ASN A 84 -6.07 -11.58 -3.77
N GLY A 85 -6.20 -10.69 -4.73
CA GLY A 85 -6.20 -9.25 -4.46
C GLY A 85 -5.12 -8.47 -5.20
N ILE A 86 -5.07 -7.18 -4.88
CA ILE A 86 -4.15 -6.20 -5.47
C ILE A 86 -3.39 -5.55 -4.32
N LEU A 87 -2.07 -5.45 -4.46
CA LEU A 87 -1.21 -4.80 -3.48
C LEU A 87 -0.72 -3.48 -4.07
N ILE A 88 -0.84 -2.41 -3.29
CA ILE A 88 -0.46 -1.07 -3.70
C ILE A 88 0.51 -0.49 -2.68
N LEU A 89 1.65 0.01 -3.16
CA LEU A 89 2.59 0.76 -2.34
C LEU A 89 2.78 2.13 -2.98
N THR A 90 2.68 3.18 -2.18
CA THR A 90 2.90 4.53 -2.67
C THR A 90 3.56 5.38 -1.60
N LYS A 91 4.55 6.17 -2.01
CA LYS A 91 5.28 7.06 -1.12
C LYS A 91 4.41 8.26 -0.76
N ILE A 92 4.45 8.63 0.52
CA ILE A 92 3.63 9.75 1.01
C ILE A 92 4.07 11.07 0.39
N ASP A 93 5.40 11.27 0.30
CA ASP A 93 6.00 12.49 -0.25
C ASP A 93 7.40 12.13 -0.76
N THR A 94 7.86 12.82 -1.80
CA THR A 94 9.20 12.62 -2.36
C THR A 94 10.30 12.77 -1.32
N ALA A 95 10.11 13.64 -0.33
CA ALA A 95 11.09 13.89 0.75
C ALA A 95 10.89 12.97 1.96
N SER A 96 9.88 12.12 1.96
CA SER A 96 9.56 11.25 3.09
C SER A 96 10.21 9.88 2.93
N ASP A 97 10.50 9.22 4.04
CA ASP A 97 10.89 7.80 4.06
C ASP A 97 9.69 6.88 4.36
N ARG A 98 8.47 7.41 4.32
CA ARG A 98 7.26 6.67 4.70
C ARG A 98 6.42 6.35 3.48
N TRP A 99 5.93 5.10 3.49
CA TRP A 99 5.15 4.54 2.39
C TRP A 99 3.83 4.02 2.93
N VAL A 100 2.77 4.21 2.14
CA VAL A 100 1.50 3.55 2.38
C VAL A 100 1.51 2.22 1.66
N VAL A 101 1.05 1.17 2.34
CA VAL A 101 0.81 -0.14 1.77
C VAL A 101 -0.68 -0.42 1.90
N ALA A 102 -1.32 -0.84 0.83
CA ALA A 102 -2.75 -1.15 0.86
C ALA A 102 -3.04 -2.43 0.09
N TRP A 103 -4.07 -3.15 0.54
CA TRP A 103 -4.58 -4.32 -0.15
C TRP A 103 -6.01 -4.01 -0.61
N ALA A 104 -6.29 -4.36 -1.86
CA ALA A 104 -7.61 -4.15 -2.45
C ALA A 104 -8.16 -5.46 -2.99
N ASP A 105 -9.50 -5.56 -3.04
CA ASP A 105 -10.19 -6.71 -3.59
C ASP A 105 -9.80 -6.93 -5.06
N ALA A 106 -9.70 -8.20 -5.46
CA ALA A 106 -9.29 -8.57 -6.82
C ALA A 106 -10.22 -8.04 -7.91
N GLN A 107 -11.45 -7.69 -7.57
CA GLN A 107 -12.41 -7.12 -8.52
C GLN A 107 -12.18 -5.63 -8.78
N ALA A 108 -11.32 -4.97 -8.00
CA ALA A 108 -11.01 -3.57 -8.21
C ALA A 108 -10.23 -3.36 -9.51
N GLN A 109 -10.35 -2.17 -10.09
CA GLN A 109 -9.51 -1.75 -11.20
C GLN A 109 -8.17 -1.28 -10.63
N PRO A 110 -7.05 -1.93 -11.01
CA PRO A 110 -5.74 -1.59 -10.40
C PRO A 110 -5.36 -0.11 -10.51
N ASP A 111 -5.54 0.50 -11.67
CA ASP A 111 -5.21 1.91 -11.87
C ASP A 111 -6.14 2.83 -11.06
N GLY A 112 -7.42 2.49 -10.99
CA GLY A 112 -8.39 3.27 -10.22
C GLY A 112 -8.13 3.20 -8.73
N VAL A 113 -7.90 2.01 -8.19
CA VAL A 113 -7.66 1.84 -6.76
C VAL A 113 -6.30 2.43 -6.37
N TYR A 114 -5.31 2.39 -7.26
CA TYR A 114 -4.04 3.07 -7.03
C TYR A 114 -4.26 4.58 -6.80
N VAL A 115 -5.07 5.21 -7.64
CA VAL A 115 -5.37 6.64 -7.50
C VAL A 115 -6.02 6.93 -6.14
N ASP A 116 -6.95 6.09 -5.71
CA ASP A 116 -7.61 6.25 -4.41
C ASP A 116 -6.61 6.15 -3.26
N VAL A 117 -5.72 5.15 -3.31
CA VAL A 117 -4.71 4.95 -2.27
C VAL A 117 -3.69 6.10 -2.30
N ASP A 118 -3.25 6.52 -3.48
CA ASP A 118 -2.27 7.60 -3.61
C ASP A 118 -2.83 8.92 -3.08
N ARG A 119 -4.07 9.25 -3.38
CA ARG A 119 -4.73 10.45 -2.83
C ARG A 119 -4.78 10.39 -1.30
N ALA A 120 -5.15 9.25 -0.75
CA ALA A 120 -5.18 9.06 0.70
C ALA A 120 -3.79 9.22 1.30
N ALA A 121 -2.77 8.65 0.67
CA ALA A 121 -1.38 8.77 1.12
C ALA A 121 -0.94 10.24 1.14
N LYS A 122 -1.30 11.01 0.11
CA LYS A 122 -0.90 12.43 0.02
C LYS A 122 -1.54 13.29 1.12
N THR A 123 -2.66 12.87 1.70
CA THR A 123 -3.24 13.60 2.84
C THR A 123 -2.36 13.50 4.08
N LEU A 124 -1.42 12.55 4.12
CA LEU A 124 -0.54 12.35 5.27
C LEU A 124 0.72 13.20 5.21
N ARG A 125 0.94 13.95 4.13
CA ARG A 125 2.09 14.86 4.02
C ARG A 125 2.12 15.83 5.18
N GLY A 126 3.26 15.89 5.87
CA GLY A 126 3.45 16.77 7.01
C GLY A 126 2.74 16.33 8.29
N LYS A 127 2.04 15.19 8.27
CA LYS A 127 1.31 14.69 9.45
C LYS A 127 1.98 13.49 10.09
N ILE A 128 2.79 12.80 9.35
CA ILE A 128 3.56 11.66 9.88
C ILE A 128 4.95 11.64 9.31
#